data_9af8cb59bd12ea8f6263d1d78ecb9929
#
_entry.id   9af8cb59bd12ea8f6263d1d78ecb9929
#
_cell.length_a   1.000
_cell.length_b   1.000
_cell.length_c   1.000
_cell.angle_alpha   90.00
_cell.angle_beta   90.00
_cell.angle_gamma   90.00
#
_symmetry.space_group_name_H-M   'P 1'
#
loop_
_entity.id
_entity.type
_entity.pdbx_description
1 polymer ?
#
loop_
_entity_poly.entity_id
_entity_poly.type
_entity_poly.pdbx_seq_one_letter_code
_entity_poly.pdbx_strand_id
1 'polypeptide(L)'
;MLNFDQICFCFKSTILARKKKELPVIEQVEITDVAAEGKAIARIDDLVVFVPFAAPGDIVDLQLYRKKHRYAEGRILKYHKYSEMRVEPFCSHFGVCGGCKWQHIPYEKQIAYKQQQVFDNLSRIGKIDLPEISAIKGSEKTRFYRNKLEFTFSNKSWLTQEELQSTQ
;
A
#
# COMPACT_ATOMS: atom_id res chain seq x y z
N MET A 1 30.19 -56.13 -19.24
CA MET A 1 29.51 -54.95 -19.79
C MET A 1 28.14 -54.91 -19.18
N LEU A 2 27.99 -54.15 -18.10
CA LEU A 2 26.71 -53.98 -17.39
C LEU A 2 26.13 -52.62 -17.83
N ASN A 3 24.92 -52.68 -18.39
CA ASN A 3 24.13 -51.53 -18.85
C ASN A 3 23.73 -50.66 -17.65
N PHE A 4 24.11 -49.38 -17.73
CA PHE A 4 23.76 -48.32 -16.77
C PHE A 4 22.55 -47.50 -17.23
N ASP A 5 21.50 -48.12 -17.71
CA ASP A 5 20.27 -47.46 -18.14
C ASP A 5 19.07 -48.01 -17.39
N GLN A 6 18.86 -47.55 -16.18
CA GLN A 6 17.56 -47.55 -15.50
C GLN A 6 17.74 -47.22 -14.03
N ILE A 7 17.67 -45.96 -13.69
CA ILE A 7 17.04 -45.46 -12.45
C ILE A 7 16.97 -43.91 -12.58
N CYS A 8 16.06 -43.42 -13.42
CA CYS A 8 15.58 -42.06 -13.30
C CYS A 8 14.20 -42.10 -12.64
N PHE A 9 14.16 -42.30 -11.33
CA PHE A 9 12.95 -42.12 -10.53
C PHE A 9 12.66 -40.63 -10.47
N CYS A 10 11.90 -40.12 -11.44
CA CYS A 10 11.36 -38.79 -11.44
C CYS A 10 10.32 -38.68 -10.31
N PHE A 11 10.76 -38.27 -9.15
CA PHE A 11 9.87 -37.87 -8.07
C PHE A 11 9.13 -36.59 -8.53
N LYS A 12 8.00 -36.74 -9.21
CA LYS A 12 7.02 -35.67 -9.39
C LYS A 12 6.43 -35.36 -8.01
N SER A 13 7.10 -34.49 -7.23
CA SER A 13 6.50 -33.89 -6.07
C SER A 13 5.39 -32.96 -6.57
N THR A 14 4.18 -33.46 -6.57
CA THR A 14 2.98 -32.64 -6.78
C THR A 14 2.87 -31.73 -5.58
N ILE A 15 3.45 -30.53 -5.66
CA ILE A 15 3.22 -29.48 -4.68
C ILE A 15 1.76 -29.11 -4.84
N LEU A 16 0.91 -29.68 -4.01
CA LEU A 16 -0.49 -29.25 -3.84
C LEU A 16 -0.46 -27.80 -3.35
N ALA A 17 -0.51 -26.86 -4.28
CA ALA A 17 -0.66 -25.44 -3.96
C ALA A 17 -2.00 -25.30 -3.24
N ARG A 18 -1.92 -25.08 -1.92
CA ARG A 18 -3.10 -24.85 -1.06
C ARG A 18 -3.84 -23.64 -1.62
N LYS A 19 -5.04 -23.84 -2.19
CA LYS A 19 -5.89 -22.75 -2.68
C LYS A 19 -6.02 -21.72 -1.58
N LYS A 20 -5.46 -20.53 -1.81
CA LYS A 20 -5.54 -19.42 -0.86
C LYS A 20 -7.01 -19.02 -0.77
N LYS A 21 -7.60 -19.13 0.42
CA LYS A 21 -8.99 -18.72 0.64
C LYS A 21 -9.12 -17.25 0.28
N GLU A 22 -9.99 -16.91 -0.65
CA GLU A 22 -10.27 -15.52 -0.98
C GLU A 22 -10.88 -14.83 0.24
N LEU A 23 -10.33 -13.68 0.57
CA LEU A 23 -10.81 -12.85 1.66
C LEU A 23 -11.99 -12.01 1.15
N PRO A 24 -12.91 -11.57 2.02
CA PRO A 24 -14.12 -10.86 1.61
C PRO A 24 -13.82 -9.52 0.94
N VAL A 25 -14.72 -9.12 0.06
CA VAL A 25 -14.89 -7.74 -0.39
C VAL A 25 -15.76 -7.02 0.63
N ILE A 26 -15.39 -5.79 0.95
CA ILE A 26 -16.15 -4.93 1.86
C ILE A 26 -16.50 -3.67 1.09
N GLU A 27 -17.79 -3.40 1.00
CA GLU A 27 -18.32 -2.32 0.19
C GLU A 27 -18.51 -1.03 0.98
N GLN A 28 -18.41 0.12 0.30
CA GLN A 28 -18.70 1.45 0.81
C GLN A 28 -17.95 1.82 2.11
N VAL A 29 -16.69 1.44 2.19
CA VAL A 29 -15.84 1.72 3.35
C VAL A 29 -15.32 3.15 3.29
N GLU A 30 -15.50 3.91 4.36
CA GLU A 30 -14.91 5.23 4.51
C GLU A 30 -13.47 5.14 4.99
N ILE A 31 -12.60 5.88 4.34
CA ILE A 31 -11.22 6.06 4.75
C ILE A 31 -11.15 7.19 5.77
N THR A 32 -10.67 6.88 6.97
CA THR A 32 -10.75 7.81 8.11
C THR A 32 -9.44 8.51 8.44
N ASP A 33 -8.29 7.89 8.14
CA ASP A 33 -6.99 8.38 8.61
C ASP A 33 -5.84 7.90 7.72
N VAL A 34 -4.63 8.28 8.08
CA VAL A 34 -3.39 7.90 7.39
C VAL A 34 -2.43 7.20 8.35
N ALA A 35 -1.81 6.14 7.89
CA ALA A 35 -0.79 5.38 8.60
C ALA A 35 0.62 5.64 8.05
N ALA A 36 1.59 4.98 8.67
CA ALA A 36 2.96 4.91 8.20
C ALA A 36 3.05 4.40 6.75
N GLU A 37 4.16 4.73 6.08
CA GLU A 37 4.48 4.27 4.73
C GLU A 37 3.49 4.71 3.64
N GLY A 38 2.68 5.73 3.92
CA GLY A 38 1.73 6.27 2.96
C GLY A 38 0.49 5.40 2.74
N LYS A 39 0.17 4.52 3.65
CA LYS A 39 -1.08 3.77 3.67
C LYS A 39 -2.17 4.60 4.34
N ALA A 40 -3.38 4.53 3.84
CA ALA A 40 -4.54 5.06 4.52
C ALA A 40 -5.17 4.02 5.45
N ILE A 41 -6.02 4.46 6.36
CA ILE A 41 -6.69 3.63 7.35
C ILE A 41 -8.20 3.68 7.13
N ALA A 42 -8.81 2.51 7.07
CA ALA A 42 -10.22 2.31 7.29
C ALA A 42 -10.43 1.53 8.61
N ARG A 43 -11.52 1.79 9.29
CA ARG A 43 -11.94 1.04 10.48
C ARG A 43 -13.24 0.33 10.18
N ILE A 44 -13.24 -0.98 10.36
CA ILE A 44 -14.39 -1.85 10.10
C ILE A 44 -14.55 -2.68 11.36
N ASP A 45 -15.56 -2.36 12.16
CA ASP A 45 -15.72 -2.87 13.51
C ASP A 45 -14.41 -2.68 14.32
N ASP A 46 -13.84 -3.75 14.86
CA ASP A 46 -12.57 -3.74 15.61
C ASP A 46 -11.34 -3.95 14.71
N LEU A 47 -11.52 -4.02 13.39
CA LEU A 47 -10.46 -4.31 12.45
C LEU A 47 -9.93 -3.02 11.82
N VAL A 48 -8.63 -2.80 11.91
CA VAL A 48 -7.93 -1.74 11.18
C VAL A 48 -7.52 -2.28 9.80
N VAL A 49 -7.93 -1.59 8.74
CA VAL A 49 -7.59 -1.98 7.38
C VAL A 49 -6.66 -0.94 6.77
N PHE A 50 -5.47 -1.38 6.36
CA PHE A 50 -4.49 -0.55 5.65
C PHE A 50 -4.75 -0.59 4.14
N VAL A 51 -4.88 0.58 3.54
CA VAL A 51 -5.27 0.75 2.14
C VAL A 51 -4.26 1.66 1.44
N PRO A 52 -3.52 1.19 0.43
CA PRO A 52 -2.62 2.05 -0.34
C PRO A 52 -3.43 2.98 -1.27
N PHE A 53 -2.86 4.15 -1.56
CA PHE A 53 -3.38 5.14 -2.52
C PHE A 53 -4.76 5.74 -2.19
N ALA A 54 -5.30 5.49 -1.01
CA ALA A 54 -6.50 6.14 -0.51
C ALA A 54 -6.17 7.44 0.24
N ALA A 55 -7.16 8.31 0.37
CA ALA A 55 -7.11 9.53 1.16
C ALA A 55 -8.27 9.57 2.15
N PRO A 56 -8.10 10.16 3.35
CA PRO A 56 -9.21 10.37 4.28
C PRO A 56 -10.39 11.09 3.64
N GLY A 57 -11.59 10.56 3.82
CA GLY A 57 -12.82 11.03 3.18
C GLY A 57 -13.16 10.33 1.84
N ASP A 58 -12.29 9.43 1.34
CA ASP A 58 -12.67 8.53 0.25
C ASP A 58 -13.70 7.52 0.74
N ILE A 59 -14.67 7.15 -0.11
CA ILE A 59 -15.57 6.02 0.10
C ILE A 59 -15.28 4.99 -1.00
N VAL A 60 -14.90 3.78 -0.60
CA VAL A 60 -14.36 2.77 -1.52
C VAL A 60 -14.85 1.37 -1.22
N ASP A 61 -14.84 0.51 -2.25
CA ASP A 61 -14.96 -0.93 -2.07
C ASP A 61 -13.56 -1.53 -1.94
N LEU A 62 -13.35 -2.36 -0.94
CA LEU A 62 -12.07 -2.95 -0.59
C LEU A 62 -12.07 -4.46 -0.76
N GLN A 63 -11.11 -4.99 -1.52
CA GLN A 63 -10.74 -6.40 -1.49
C GLN A 63 -9.65 -6.61 -0.46
N LEU A 64 -9.93 -7.39 0.57
CA LEU A 64 -8.89 -7.81 1.50
C LEU A 64 -8.00 -8.87 0.85
N TYR A 65 -6.68 -8.74 1.00
CA TYR A 65 -5.72 -9.74 0.50
C TYR A 65 -4.85 -10.34 1.63
N ARG A 66 -4.86 -9.70 2.81
CA ARG A 66 -4.19 -10.18 4.01
C ARG A 66 -5.01 -9.83 5.24
N LYS A 67 -5.24 -10.78 6.13
CA LYS A 67 -5.94 -10.55 7.40
C LYS A 67 -5.17 -11.18 8.54
N LYS A 68 -4.99 -10.42 9.62
CA LYS A 68 -4.48 -10.83 10.91
C LYS A 68 -5.49 -10.53 12.00
N HIS A 69 -5.18 -10.87 13.26
CA HIS A 69 -6.12 -10.73 14.37
C HIS A 69 -6.68 -9.30 14.53
N ARG A 70 -5.82 -8.28 14.44
CA ARG A 70 -6.18 -6.88 14.71
C ARG A 70 -6.09 -5.97 13.49
N TYR A 71 -5.59 -6.45 12.37
CA TYR A 71 -5.46 -5.64 11.16
C TYR A 71 -5.60 -6.46 9.90
N ALA A 72 -5.98 -5.78 8.84
CA ALA A 72 -5.97 -6.32 7.49
C ALA A 72 -5.29 -5.39 6.52
N GLU A 73 -4.96 -5.87 5.34
CA GLU A 73 -4.51 -5.09 4.20
C GLU A 73 -5.49 -5.31 3.06
N GLY A 74 -5.94 -4.21 2.47
CA GLY A 74 -6.91 -4.20 1.39
C GLY A 74 -6.39 -3.41 0.19
N ARG A 75 -6.92 -3.74 -0.98
CA ARG A 75 -6.76 -2.94 -2.20
C ARG A 75 -8.11 -2.39 -2.61
N ILE A 76 -8.12 -1.21 -3.21
CA ILE A 76 -9.33 -0.58 -3.71
C ILE A 76 -9.76 -1.30 -4.99
N LEU A 77 -11.03 -1.69 -5.04
CA LEU A 77 -11.68 -2.20 -6.24
C LEU A 77 -12.40 -1.09 -6.99
N LYS A 78 -13.08 -0.21 -6.24
CA LYS A 78 -13.91 0.84 -6.79
C LYS A 78 -13.95 2.03 -5.85
N TYR A 79 -13.98 3.24 -6.42
CA TYR A 79 -14.30 4.46 -5.70
C TYR A 79 -15.77 4.81 -5.88
N HIS A 80 -16.48 5.07 -4.79
CA HIS A 80 -17.84 5.61 -4.78
C HIS A 80 -17.81 7.14 -4.64
N LYS A 81 -16.86 7.64 -3.81
CA LYS A 81 -16.64 9.06 -3.62
C LYS A 81 -15.15 9.31 -3.43
N TYR A 82 -14.65 10.32 -4.11
CA TYR A 82 -13.31 10.86 -3.84
C TYR A 82 -13.38 11.92 -2.76
N SER A 83 -12.40 11.94 -1.90
CA SER A 83 -12.22 13.00 -0.89
C SER A 83 -11.98 14.35 -1.55
N GLU A 84 -12.62 15.39 -1.04
CA GLU A 84 -12.40 16.77 -1.46
C GLU A 84 -10.98 17.29 -1.18
N MET A 85 -10.28 16.62 -0.28
CA MET A 85 -8.88 16.91 0.04
C MET A 85 -7.92 16.52 -1.08
N ARG A 86 -8.30 15.67 -2.01
CA ARG A 86 -7.40 15.17 -3.06
C ARG A 86 -6.93 16.28 -3.99
N VAL A 87 -5.67 16.17 -4.38
CA VAL A 87 -5.10 16.98 -5.46
C VAL A 87 -4.68 16.07 -6.61
N GLU A 88 -4.67 16.60 -7.82
CA GLU A 88 -4.20 15.87 -8.99
C GLU A 88 -2.69 15.60 -8.87
N PRO A 89 -2.23 14.34 -8.94
CA PRO A 89 -0.82 14.01 -8.99
C PRO A 89 -0.14 14.63 -10.19
N PHE A 90 0.99 15.31 -9.98
CA PHE A 90 1.72 15.95 -11.09
C PHE A 90 2.48 14.94 -11.98
N CYS A 91 2.68 13.70 -11.54
CA CYS A 91 3.40 12.66 -12.26
C CYS A 91 2.43 11.66 -12.87
N SER A 92 2.48 11.49 -14.20
CA SER A 92 1.65 10.54 -14.94
C SER A 92 1.87 9.06 -14.55
N HIS A 93 3.00 8.75 -13.91
CA HIS A 93 3.31 7.40 -13.43
C HIS A 93 2.93 7.16 -11.96
N PHE A 94 2.21 8.12 -11.33
CA PHE A 94 1.76 7.94 -9.96
C PHE A 94 0.81 6.74 -9.85
N GLY A 95 1.04 5.91 -8.85
CA GLY A 95 0.26 4.67 -8.65
C GLY A 95 0.77 3.46 -9.45
N VAL A 96 1.60 3.66 -10.48
CA VAL A 96 2.15 2.59 -11.33
C VAL A 96 3.59 2.25 -10.93
N CYS A 97 4.50 3.22 -10.94
CA CYS A 97 5.92 2.96 -10.71
C CYS A 97 6.30 2.68 -9.24
N GLY A 98 5.38 2.90 -8.29
CA GLY A 98 5.60 2.64 -6.86
C GLY A 98 6.55 3.60 -6.13
N GLY A 99 7.16 4.57 -6.81
CA GLY A 99 8.13 5.50 -6.24
C GLY A 99 7.53 6.54 -5.28
N CYS A 100 6.27 6.91 -5.47
CA CYS A 100 5.57 7.90 -4.68
C CYS A 100 4.30 7.31 -4.06
N LYS A 101 3.96 7.78 -2.84
CA LYS A 101 2.81 7.27 -2.09
C LYS A 101 1.69 8.30 -1.92
N TRP A 102 2.01 9.60 -1.89
CA TRP A 102 1.12 10.65 -1.42
C TRP A 102 0.97 11.84 -2.37
N GLN A 103 1.27 11.70 -3.67
CA GLN A 103 1.11 12.83 -4.60
C GLN A 103 -0.32 13.33 -4.74
N HIS A 104 -1.30 12.49 -4.38
CA HIS A 104 -2.72 12.82 -4.38
C HIS A 104 -3.19 13.52 -3.09
N ILE A 105 -2.30 13.78 -2.15
CA ILE A 105 -2.58 14.49 -0.88
C ILE A 105 -1.82 15.83 -0.89
N PRO A 106 -2.43 16.96 -0.54
CA PRO A 106 -1.75 18.27 -0.44
C PRO A 106 -0.56 18.21 0.51
N TYR A 107 0.51 18.94 0.18
CA TYR A 107 1.75 18.89 0.95
C TYR A 107 1.56 19.29 2.42
N GLU A 108 0.74 20.29 2.70
CA GLU A 108 0.40 20.76 4.06
C GLU A 108 -0.23 19.62 4.89
N LYS A 109 -1.08 18.83 4.26
CA LYS A 109 -1.66 17.65 4.92
C LYS A 109 -0.64 16.53 5.11
N GLN A 110 0.25 16.31 4.12
CA GLN A 110 1.32 15.33 4.25
C GLN A 110 2.22 15.62 5.47
N ILE A 111 2.64 16.86 5.66
CA ILE A 111 3.47 17.24 6.82
C ILE A 111 2.70 17.12 8.14
N ALA A 112 1.43 17.51 8.17
CA ALA A 112 0.59 17.35 9.36
C ALA A 112 0.44 15.86 9.76
N TYR A 113 0.18 14.97 8.82
CA TYR A 113 0.11 13.53 9.08
C TYR A 113 1.45 12.96 9.55
N LYS A 114 2.56 13.42 8.98
CA LYS A 114 3.90 13.00 9.44
C LYS A 114 4.19 13.45 10.87
N GLN A 115 3.81 14.66 11.23
CA GLN A 115 3.95 15.15 12.60
C GLN A 115 3.11 14.33 13.59
N GLN A 116 1.83 14.08 13.24
CA GLN A 116 0.95 13.25 14.05
C GLN A 116 1.52 11.83 14.24
N GLN A 117 2.08 11.27 13.18
CA GLN A 117 2.68 9.94 13.21
C GLN A 117 3.89 9.86 14.14
N VAL A 118 4.75 10.89 14.18
CA VAL A 118 5.86 10.98 15.11
C VAL A 118 5.33 11.07 16.55
N PHE A 119 4.34 11.91 16.79
CA PHE A 119 3.70 12.04 18.10
C PHE A 119 3.12 10.71 18.58
N ASP A 120 2.33 10.04 17.73
CA ASP A 120 1.71 8.75 18.06
C ASP A 120 2.74 7.65 18.33
N ASN A 121 3.82 7.59 17.56
CA ASN A 121 4.88 6.60 17.75
C ASN A 121 5.62 6.81 19.08
N LEU A 122 5.93 8.04 19.41
CA LEU A 122 6.64 8.33 20.66
C LEU A 122 5.75 8.17 21.88
N SER A 123 4.51 8.67 21.85
CA SER A 123 3.60 8.64 23.00
C SER A 123 2.98 7.26 23.20
N ARG A 124 2.44 6.63 22.15
CA ARG A 124 1.67 5.38 22.27
C ARG A 124 2.53 4.13 22.22
N ILE A 125 3.55 4.12 21.35
CA ILE A 125 4.45 2.95 21.19
C ILE A 125 5.64 3.11 22.11
N GLY A 126 6.31 4.25 22.08
CA GLY A 126 7.45 4.57 22.92
C GLY A 126 7.10 4.77 24.40
N LYS A 127 5.83 5.11 24.70
CA LYS A 127 5.34 5.43 26.07
C LYS A 127 6.19 6.49 26.74
N ILE A 128 6.62 7.48 25.98
CA ILE A 128 7.46 8.59 26.44
C ILE A 128 6.54 9.77 26.74
N ASP A 129 6.71 10.38 27.90
CA ASP A 129 6.11 11.68 28.20
C ASP A 129 6.82 12.74 27.35
N LEU A 130 6.08 13.29 26.39
CA LEU A 130 6.63 14.20 25.43
C LEU A 130 6.52 15.65 25.92
N PRO A 131 7.60 16.44 25.83
CA PRO A 131 7.49 17.87 25.89
C PRO A 131 6.70 18.40 24.70
N GLU A 132 6.41 19.68 24.69
CA GLU A 132 5.81 20.33 23.53
C GLU A 132 6.69 20.10 22.29
N ILE A 133 6.12 19.44 21.28
CA ILE A 133 6.80 19.18 20.01
C ILE A 133 6.59 20.37 19.10
N SER A 134 7.66 21.01 18.66
CA SER A 134 7.62 22.10 17.69
C SER A 134 6.99 21.63 16.37
N ALA A 135 6.37 22.57 15.65
CA ALA A 135 5.81 22.29 14.34
C ALA A 135 6.87 21.72 13.37
N ILE A 136 6.46 20.74 12.58
CA ILE A 136 7.32 20.13 11.56
C ILE A 136 7.79 21.21 10.57
N LYS A 137 9.08 21.18 10.24
CA LYS A 137 9.63 22.07 9.20
C LYS A 137 9.32 21.49 7.84
N GLY A 138 8.57 22.24 7.03
CA GLY A 138 8.31 21.91 5.64
C GLY A 138 9.51 22.21 4.72
N SER A 139 9.46 21.66 3.51
CA SER A 139 10.40 22.00 2.44
C SER A 139 9.76 23.00 1.49
N GLU A 140 10.49 24.02 1.08
CA GLU A 140 10.05 24.98 0.06
C GLU A 140 9.93 24.32 -1.32
N LYS A 141 10.86 23.39 -1.63
CA LYS A 141 10.87 22.63 -2.89
C LYS A 141 10.31 21.23 -2.65
N THR A 142 9.12 20.96 -3.16
CA THR A 142 8.42 19.69 -3.00
C THR A 142 8.49 18.78 -4.22
N ARG A 143 9.12 19.26 -5.32
CA ARG A 143 9.27 18.53 -6.58
C ARG A 143 10.74 18.52 -7.02
N PHE A 144 11.11 17.52 -7.81
CA PHE A 144 12.45 17.38 -8.44
C PHE A 144 13.63 17.38 -7.44
N TYR A 145 13.38 16.95 -6.20
CA TYR A 145 14.39 16.91 -5.14
C TYR A 145 15.11 15.56 -5.04
N ARG A 146 14.55 14.51 -5.61
CA ARG A 146 15.07 13.15 -5.46
C ARG A 146 16.27 12.95 -6.40
N ASN A 147 17.43 12.62 -5.81
CA ASN A 147 18.68 12.40 -6.49
C ASN A 147 19.19 10.95 -6.43
N LYS A 148 18.44 10.05 -5.80
CA LYS A 148 18.71 8.60 -5.74
C LYS A 148 17.52 7.83 -6.26
N LEU A 149 17.74 7.02 -7.29
CA LEU A 149 16.74 6.13 -7.87
C LEU A 149 17.26 4.69 -7.82
N GLU A 150 16.36 3.76 -7.62
CA GLU A 150 16.63 2.33 -7.66
C GLU A 150 15.81 1.72 -8.80
N PHE A 151 16.48 1.03 -9.72
CA PHE A 151 15.83 0.37 -10.85
C PHE A 151 15.99 -1.14 -10.69
N THR A 152 14.90 -1.85 -10.89
CA THR A 152 14.92 -3.31 -10.95
C THR A 152 15.09 -3.75 -12.40
N PHE A 153 16.14 -4.54 -12.66
CA PHE A 153 16.34 -5.16 -13.95
C PHE A 153 15.61 -6.52 -13.98
N SER A 154 14.91 -6.78 -15.07
CA SER A 154 14.19 -8.04 -15.29
C SER A 154 14.21 -8.39 -16.77
N ASN A 155 14.18 -9.68 -17.07
CA ASN A 155 13.96 -10.19 -18.43
C ASN A 155 12.46 -10.27 -18.80
N LYS A 156 11.58 -9.79 -17.93
CA LYS A 156 10.14 -9.71 -18.15
C LYS A 156 9.71 -8.25 -18.22
N SER A 157 8.76 -7.94 -19.09
CA SER A 157 8.17 -6.61 -19.17
C SER A 157 7.42 -6.27 -17.88
N TRP A 158 7.50 -5.00 -17.49
CA TRP A 158 6.65 -4.44 -16.44
C TRP A 158 5.29 -4.14 -17.04
N LEU A 159 4.28 -4.90 -16.64
CA LEU A 159 2.92 -4.73 -17.14
C LEU A 159 2.13 -3.77 -16.26
N THR A 160 1.41 -2.86 -16.86
CA THR A 160 0.41 -2.04 -16.20
C THR A 160 -0.86 -2.85 -15.89
N GLN A 161 -1.74 -2.31 -15.05
CA GLN A 161 -3.02 -2.98 -14.75
C GLN A 161 -3.89 -3.15 -16.01
N GLU A 162 -3.84 -2.20 -16.91
CA GLU A 162 -4.58 -2.24 -18.19
C GLU A 162 -4.05 -3.35 -19.11
N GLU A 163 -2.73 -3.47 -19.22
CA GLU A 163 -2.09 -4.53 -19.99
C GLU A 163 -2.36 -5.93 -19.41
N LEU A 164 -2.41 -6.05 -18.08
CA LEU A 164 -2.77 -7.31 -17.42
C LEU A 164 -4.23 -7.72 -17.70
N GLN A 165 -5.13 -6.76 -17.81
CA GLN A 165 -6.54 -7.02 -18.13
C GLN A 165 -6.76 -7.32 -19.61
N SER A 166 -5.95 -6.75 -20.50
CA SER A 166 -6.05 -6.99 -21.96
C SER A 166 -5.46 -8.34 -22.39
N THR A 167 -4.72 -9.01 -21.53
CA THR A 167 -4.06 -10.30 -21.84
C THR A 167 -4.88 -11.52 -21.37
N GLN A 168 -6.05 -11.30 -20.79
CA GLN A 168 -7.04 -12.33 -20.44
C GLN A 168 -8.16 -12.37 -21.48
#